data_38f66e7c12d1cf0ba96902992ea5b28b
#
_entry.id   38f66e7c12d1cf0ba96902992ea5b28b
#
_cell.length_a   1.000
_cell.length_b   1.000
_cell.length_c   1.000
_cell.angle_alpha   90.00
_cell.angle_beta   90.00
_cell.angle_gamma   90.00
#
_symmetry.space_group_name_H-M   'P 1'
#
loop_
_entity.id
_entity.type
_entity.pdbx_description
1 polymer ?
#
loop_
_entity_poly.entity_id
_entity_poly.type
_entity_poly.pdbx_seq_one_letter_code
_entity_poly.pdbx_strand_id
1 'polypeptide(L)'
;MLQRLRRLHPFQTPDARRLAVLFAMVYFAQGMWYLPNQTITITFKDQGLSAGQVATFFSITTVPWLVKPLYGLISDFVPLFGRRRKSYLILTSGLAAACGMALAAGGQGYARLATLFTAMGLGLAFTDVLVDALMVENGRPRGLTGAFQSVQWAAIYTSTIVVGLLGGWLAEHRRLALAFGIAALFPLVSLSLVTLFVREPPAPAERETVRQTWRAVRAALGDRDVWVVAGFILFFTFSPSFGPALLYYQTDRLGFSQQFIGLLGALSAAAAVAGAAVYAPLSRRVPLERLIRLAIVIAVVGTLAYLLYRDRTSAVVIDVVFGGVGMITQLAFLDLAAKACPRGVEATFFALLMSVYNGGVQISQVTGGYLYDWVGYTPLVLISAALTAAALFLVPAIRIPRIEARAAATAAV
;
A
#
# COMPACT_ATOMS: atom_id res chain seq x y z
N MET A 1 -14.51 24.30 26.34
CA MET A 1 -13.79 23.87 25.09
C MET A 1 -13.44 22.38 25.12
N LEU A 2 -12.76 21.86 26.12
CA LEU A 2 -12.39 20.44 26.25
C LEU A 2 -13.57 19.46 26.27
N GLN A 3 -14.70 19.79 26.90
CA GLN A 3 -15.89 18.93 26.88
C GLN A 3 -16.59 18.87 25.52
N ARG A 4 -16.55 19.94 24.72
CA ARG A 4 -17.04 19.92 23.33
C ARG A 4 -16.14 19.08 22.43
N LEU A 5 -14.81 19.13 22.59
CA LEU A 5 -13.85 18.29 21.87
C LEU A 5 -14.00 16.80 22.22
N ARG A 6 -14.30 16.48 23.50
CA ARG A 6 -14.60 15.10 23.92
C ARG A 6 -15.87 14.55 23.26
N ARG A 7 -16.89 15.38 23.01
CA ARG A 7 -18.12 14.96 22.29
C ARG A 7 -17.91 14.78 20.79
N LEU A 8 -16.92 15.44 20.20
CA LEU A 8 -16.55 15.29 18.78
C LEU A 8 -15.65 14.08 18.51
N HIS A 9 -15.10 13.46 19.56
CA HIS A 9 -14.25 12.29 19.43
C HIS A 9 -15.11 11.06 19.06
N PRO A 10 -14.87 10.39 17.93
CA PRO A 10 -15.75 9.31 17.45
C PRO A 10 -15.79 8.10 18.39
N PHE A 11 -14.73 7.83 19.14
CA PHE A 11 -14.59 6.67 20.02
C PHE A 11 -15.07 6.99 21.45
N GLN A 12 -16.39 6.97 21.68
CA GLN A 12 -17.00 7.32 22.97
C GLN A 12 -16.89 6.21 24.01
N THR A 13 -16.91 4.93 23.60
CA THR A 13 -16.86 3.77 24.50
C THR A 13 -15.44 3.29 24.75
N PRO A 14 -15.14 2.69 25.94
CA PRO A 14 -13.82 2.09 26.20
C PRO A 14 -13.44 1.03 25.18
N ASP A 15 -14.39 0.21 24.70
CA ASP A 15 -14.14 -0.83 23.72
C ASP A 15 -13.78 -0.24 22.34
N ALA A 16 -14.49 0.83 21.90
CA ALA A 16 -14.14 1.51 20.67
C ALA A 16 -12.73 2.13 20.73
N ARG A 17 -12.31 2.66 21.87
CA ARG A 17 -10.95 3.19 22.08
C ARG A 17 -9.90 2.09 22.03
N ARG A 18 -10.16 0.95 22.68
CA ARG A 18 -9.26 -0.22 22.65
C ARG A 18 -9.06 -0.72 21.22
N LEU A 19 -10.15 -0.84 20.45
CA LEU A 19 -10.10 -1.23 19.05
C LEU A 19 -9.33 -0.21 18.19
N ALA A 20 -9.57 1.10 18.41
CA ALA A 20 -8.84 2.14 17.69
C ALA A 20 -7.33 2.08 17.96
N VAL A 21 -6.92 1.84 19.22
CA VAL A 21 -5.51 1.68 19.59
C VAL A 21 -4.94 0.40 18.96
N LEU A 22 -5.68 -0.71 19.01
CA LEU A 22 -5.27 -1.97 18.37
C LEU A 22 -5.01 -1.75 16.87
N PHE A 23 -5.97 -1.15 16.16
CA PHE A 23 -5.84 -0.87 14.73
C PHE A 23 -4.67 0.08 14.46
N ALA A 24 -4.56 1.19 15.19
CA ALA A 24 -3.45 2.12 15.05
C ALA A 24 -2.09 1.43 15.17
N MET A 25 -1.91 0.61 16.19
CA MET A 25 -0.62 -0.07 16.45
C MET A 25 -0.32 -1.14 15.40
N VAL A 26 -1.31 -1.91 14.96
CA VAL A 26 -1.09 -2.96 13.95
C VAL A 26 -0.78 -2.35 12.58
N TYR A 27 -1.48 -1.28 12.16
CA TYR A 27 -1.19 -0.63 10.90
C TYR A 27 0.11 0.19 10.91
N PHE A 28 0.46 0.78 12.06
CA PHE A 28 1.78 1.37 12.25
C PHE A 28 2.89 0.31 12.14
N ALA A 29 2.70 -0.85 12.78
CA ALA A 29 3.61 -1.98 12.71
C ALA A 29 3.81 -2.48 11.26
N GLN A 30 2.72 -2.55 10.51
CA GLN A 30 2.74 -2.91 9.10
C GLN A 30 3.56 -1.92 8.26
N GLY A 31 3.38 -0.63 8.48
CA GLY A 31 4.17 0.40 7.80
C GLY A 31 5.66 0.34 8.12
N MET A 32 6.01 -0.08 9.34
CA MET A 32 7.42 -0.25 9.73
C MET A 32 8.14 -1.41 9.02
N TRP A 33 7.41 -2.28 8.29
CA TRP A 33 8.01 -3.26 7.38
C TRP A 33 8.89 -2.64 6.30
N TYR A 34 8.59 -1.41 5.90
CA TYR A 34 9.38 -0.67 4.91
C TYR A 34 10.68 -0.08 5.47
N LEU A 35 10.89 -0.11 6.80
CA LEU A 35 12.06 0.52 7.44
C LEU A 35 13.42 0.03 6.89
N PRO A 36 13.63 -1.27 6.60
CA PRO A 36 14.89 -1.75 6.06
C PRO A 36 15.10 -1.42 4.57
N ASN A 37 14.06 -1.01 3.81
CA ASN A 37 14.12 -0.95 2.35
C ASN A 37 15.26 -0.07 1.81
N GLN A 38 15.42 1.14 2.36
CA GLN A 38 16.51 2.03 1.92
C GLN A 38 17.88 1.45 2.26
N THR A 39 18.02 0.83 3.44
CA THR A 39 19.27 0.17 3.85
C THR A 39 19.55 -1.06 3.01
N ILE A 40 18.54 -1.88 2.66
CA ILE A 40 18.67 -3.01 1.71
C ILE A 40 19.17 -2.50 0.37
N THR A 41 18.52 -1.46 -0.19
CA THR A 41 18.87 -0.90 -1.49
C THR A 41 20.32 -0.47 -1.53
N ILE A 42 20.78 0.27 -0.51
CA ILE A 42 22.16 0.75 -0.49
C ILE A 42 23.16 -0.38 -0.21
N THR A 43 22.79 -1.37 0.60
CA THR A 43 23.61 -2.56 0.84
C THR A 43 23.82 -3.36 -0.45
N PHE A 44 22.77 -3.58 -1.22
CA PHE A 44 22.88 -4.27 -2.50
C PHE A 44 23.63 -3.46 -3.54
N LYS A 45 23.44 -2.13 -3.56
CA LYS A 45 24.21 -1.23 -4.40
C LYS A 45 25.71 -1.32 -4.08
N ASP A 46 26.10 -1.32 -2.79
CA ASP A 46 27.48 -1.47 -2.34
C ASP A 46 28.06 -2.85 -2.73
N GLN A 47 27.22 -3.88 -2.88
CA GLN A 47 27.57 -5.21 -3.39
C GLN A 47 27.63 -5.28 -4.92
N GLY A 48 27.36 -4.19 -5.64
CA GLY A 48 27.41 -4.10 -7.09
C GLY A 48 26.17 -4.54 -7.83
N LEU A 49 25.03 -4.74 -7.13
CA LEU A 49 23.75 -5.03 -7.82
C LEU A 49 23.26 -3.79 -8.56
N SER A 50 22.67 -4.01 -9.74
CA SER A 50 22.04 -2.95 -10.53
C SER A 50 20.68 -2.53 -9.96
N ALA A 51 20.17 -1.38 -10.39
CA ALA A 51 18.86 -0.89 -9.98
C ALA A 51 17.73 -1.86 -10.36
N GLY A 52 17.82 -2.52 -11.53
CA GLY A 52 16.89 -3.55 -11.96
C GLY A 52 16.92 -4.79 -11.07
N GLN A 53 18.10 -5.24 -10.64
CA GLN A 53 18.25 -6.39 -9.73
C GLN A 53 17.66 -6.08 -8.35
N VAL A 54 17.84 -4.87 -7.83
CA VAL A 54 17.24 -4.42 -6.56
C VAL A 54 15.72 -4.31 -6.69
N ALA A 55 15.21 -3.79 -7.81
CA ALA A 55 13.78 -3.74 -8.07
C ALA A 55 13.16 -5.15 -8.15
N THR A 56 13.87 -6.10 -8.76
CA THR A 56 13.47 -7.52 -8.78
C THR A 56 13.38 -8.11 -7.38
N PHE A 57 14.36 -7.82 -6.51
CA PHE A 57 14.31 -8.24 -5.10
C PHE A 57 13.04 -7.75 -4.40
N PHE A 58 12.72 -6.47 -4.52
CA PHE A 58 11.51 -5.91 -3.90
C PHE A 58 10.23 -6.48 -4.50
N SER A 59 10.21 -6.78 -5.79
CA SER A 59 9.07 -7.46 -6.43
C SER A 59 8.84 -8.85 -5.85
N ILE A 60 9.89 -9.64 -5.64
CA ILE A 60 9.79 -10.95 -5.00
C ILE A 60 9.25 -10.82 -3.59
N THR A 61 9.79 -9.91 -2.79
CA THR A 61 9.39 -9.74 -1.38
C THR A 61 7.97 -9.18 -1.23
N THR A 62 7.42 -8.56 -2.27
CA THR A 62 6.06 -8.01 -2.28
C THR A 62 5.01 -9.00 -2.80
N VAL A 63 5.39 -10.17 -3.35
CA VAL A 63 4.44 -11.19 -3.83
C VAL A 63 3.33 -11.51 -2.81
N PRO A 64 3.58 -11.63 -1.50
CA PRO A 64 2.53 -11.88 -0.51
C PRO A 64 1.39 -10.84 -0.53
N TRP A 65 1.67 -9.60 -0.90
CA TRP A 65 0.68 -8.53 -0.98
C TRP A 65 -0.23 -8.63 -2.23
N LEU A 66 0.19 -9.40 -3.25
CA LEU A 66 -0.60 -9.63 -4.46
C LEU A 66 -1.68 -10.69 -4.27
N VAL A 67 -1.49 -11.59 -3.31
CA VAL A 67 -2.40 -12.74 -3.08
C VAL A 67 -3.32 -12.53 -1.86
N LYS A 68 -3.47 -11.31 -1.37
CA LYS A 68 -4.33 -10.95 -0.23
C LYS A 68 -5.74 -11.57 -0.27
N PRO A 69 -6.46 -11.63 -1.41
CA PRO A 69 -7.78 -12.25 -1.46
C PRO A 69 -7.81 -13.69 -0.95
N LEU A 70 -6.72 -14.45 -1.15
CA LEU A 70 -6.63 -15.83 -0.67
C LEU A 70 -6.59 -15.91 0.86
N TYR A 71 -5.97 -14.96 1.53
CA TYR A 71 -5.88 -14.95 3.00
C TYR A 71 -7.25 -14.75 3.65
N GLY A 72 -8.07 -13.86 3.08
CA GLY A 72 -9.45 -13.68 3.49
C GLY A 72 -10.25 -14.99 3.37
N LEU A 73 -10.18 -15.62 2.21
CA LEU A 73 -10.85 -16.90 1.95
C LEU A 73 -10.37 -17.99 2.93
N ILE A 74 -9.06 -18.12 3.13
CA ILE A 74 -8.51 -19.11 4.06
C ILE A 74 -9.06 -18.88 5.47
N SER A 75 -9.02 -17.65 5.99
CA SER A 75 -9.47 -17.35 7.35
C SER A 75 -10.99 -17.48 7.54
N ASP A 76 -11.77 -17.17 6.49
CA ASP A 76 -13.23 -17.25 6.55
C ASP A 76 -13.72 -18.69 6.52
N PHE A 77 -13.04 -19.58 5.76
CA PHE A 77 -13.51 -20.93 5.49
C PHE A 77 -12.80 -22.01 6.29
N VAL A 78 -11.61 -21.75 6.80
CA VAL A 78 -10.83 -22.71 7.59
C VAL A 78 -10.55 -22.10 8.98
N PRO A 79 -11.50 -22.21 9.95
CA PRO A 79 -11.26 -21.70 11.29
C PRO A 79 -10.15 -22.50 11.97
N LEU A 80 -9.05 -21.82 12.30
CA LEU A 80 -7.91 -22.42 12.99
C LEU A 80 -8.17 -22.45 14.50
N PHE A 81 -8.17 -23.64 15.12
CA PHE A 81 -8.56 -23.85 16.53
C PHE A 81 -9.97 -23.29 16.85
N GLY A 82 -10.91 -23.40 15.90
CA GLY A 82 -12.27 -22.91 16.04
C GLY A 82 -12.42 -21.38 15.99
N ARG A 83 -11.41 -20.64 15.56
CA ARG A 83 -11.42 -19.18 15.43
C ARG A 83 -11.01 -18.75 14.02
N ARG A 84 -11.71 -17.75 13.47
CA ARG A 84 -11.46 -17.26 12.11
C ARG A 84 -10.35 -16.21 12.05
N ARG A 85 -10.17 -15.41 13.10
CA ARG A 85 -9.24 -14.26 13.09
C ARG A 85 -8.10 -14.41 14.09
N LYS A 86 -8.39 -14.58 15.37
CA LYS A 86 -7.39 -14.52 16.46
C LYS A 86 -6.25 -15.54 16.28
N SER A 87 -6.56 -16.78 15.95
CA SER A 87 -5.54 -17.84 15.81
C SER A 87 -4.60 -17.56 14.64
N TYR A 88 -5.15 -17.09 13.52
CA TYR A 88 -4.36 -16.66 12.37
C TYR A 88 -3.51 -15.42 12.70
N LEU A 89 -4.06 -14.41 13.37
CA LEU A 89 -3.32 -13.21 13.77
C LEU A 89 -2.12 -13.55 14.66
N ILE A 90 -2.26 -14.50 15.59
CA ILE A 90 -1.16 -14.97 16.42
C ILE A 90 -0.08 -15.64 15.56
N LEU A 91 -0.48 -16.55 14.67
CA LEU A 91 0.44 -17.27 13.80
C LEU A 91 1.20 -16.33 12.86
N THR A 92 0.47 -15.43 12.20
CA THR A 92 1.04 -14.54 11.16
C THR A 92 1.90 -13.44 11.75
N SER A 93 1.50 -12.86 12.89
CA SER A 93 2.34 -11.90 13.63
C SER A 93 3.59 -12.58 14.21
N GLY A 94 3.44 -13.83 14.70
CA GLY A 94 4.55 -14.64 15.18
C GLY A 94 5.55 -14.96 14.07
N LEU A 95 5.08 -15.35 12.89
CA LEU A 95 5.89 -15.58 11.70
C LEU A 95 6.68 -14.32 11.31
N ALA A 96 5.98 -13.19 11.22
CA ALA A 96 6.62 -11.91 10.87
C ALA A 96 7.70 -11.51 11.88
N ALA A 97 7.44 -11.67 13.18
CA ALA A 97 8.40 -11.39 14.23
C ALA A 97 9.62 -12.31 14.17
N ALA A 98 9.39 -13.63 14.01
CA ALA A 98 10.47 -14.62 13.93
C ALA A 98 11.38 -14.38 12.73
N CYS A 99 10.80 -14.13 11.54
CA CYS A 99 11.56 -13.81 10.34
C CYS A 99 12.34 -12.49 10.48
N GLY A 100 11.73 -11.45 11.06
CA GLY A 100 12.39 -10.18 11.33
C GLY A 100 13.58 -10.32 12.30
N MET A 101 13.42 -11.10 13.37
CA MET A 101 14.52 -11.41 14.30
C MET A 101 15.62 -12.22 13.65
N ALA A 102 15.28 -13.21 12.80
CA ALA A 102 16.26 -13.99 12.04
C ALA A 102 17.07 -13.12 11.05
N LEU A 103 16.42 -12.08 10.46
CA LEU A 103 17.07 -11.08 9.62
C LEU A 103 17.99 -10.16 10.45
N ALA A 104 17.56 -9.76 11.65
CA ALA A 104 18.34 -8.94 12.56
C ALA A 104 19.58 -9.67 13.10
N ALA A 105 19.54 -11.00 13.22
CA ALA A 105 20.69 -11.83 13.63
C ALA A 105 21.84 -11.84 12.62
N GLY A 106 21.68 -11.20 11.44
CA GLY A 106 22.74 -11.00 10.45
C GLY A 106 22.59 -11.88 9.20
N GLY A 107 23.57 -11.72 8.29
CA GLY A 107 23.59 -12.37 6.97
C GLY A 107 22.96 -11.48 5.89
N GLN A 108 23.80 -10.98 4.97
CA GLN A 108 23.41 -10.04 3.92
C GLN A 108 23.29 -10.70 2.54
N GLY A 109 23.23 -12.05 2.48
CA GLY A 109 23.10 -12.79 1.23
C GLY A 109 21.71 -12.57 0.61
N TYR A 110 21.67 -12.30 -0.70
CA TYR A 110 20.47 -12.02 -1.47
C TYR A 110 19.35 -13.06 -1.24
N ALA A 111 19.67 -14.35 -1.39
CA ALA A 111 18.68 -15.42 -1.23
C ALA A 111 18.09 -15.48 0.18
N ARG A 112 18.92 -15.33 1.22
CA ARG A 112 18.46 -15.30 2.61
C ARG A 112 17.56 -14.11 2.89
N LEU A 113 17.98 -12.91 2.45
CA LEU A 113 17.17 -11.69 2.59
C LEU A 113 15.85 -11.85 1.83
N ALA A 114 15.88 -12.34 0.58
CA ALA A 114 14.66 -12.54 -0.21
C ALA A 114 13.71 -13.51 0.49
N THR A 115 14.17 -14.67 0.94
CA THR A 115 13.33 -15.69 1.57
C THR A 115 12.72 -15.21 2.88
N LEU A 116 13.55 -14.72 3.82
CA LEU A 116 13.07 -14.31 5.13
C LEU A 116 12.24 -13.04 5.08
N PHE A 117 12.59 -12.09 4.21
CA PHE A 117 11.83 -10.85 4.08
C PHE A 117 10.49 -11.08 3.37
N THR A 118 10.42 -12.00 2.39
CA THR A 118 9.16 -12.48 1.81
C THR A 118 8.28 -13.18 2.85
N ALA A 119 8.86 -14.06 3.68
CA ALA A 119 8.12 -14.73 4.75
C ALA A 119 7.63 -13.75 5.83
N MET A 120 8.43 -12.74 6.18
CA MET A 120 7.99 -11.63 7.04
C MET A 120 6.82 -10.87 6.40
N GLY A 121 6.93 -10.56 5.09
CA GLY A 121 5.88 -9.92 4.30
C GLY A 121 4.60 -10.76 4.24
N LEU A 122 4.71 -12.09 4.14
CA LEU A 122 3.56 -13.01 4.18
C LEU A 122 2.81 -12.89 5.51
N GLY A 123 3.54 -12.93 6.63
CA GLY A 123 2.93 -12.73 7.94
C GLY A 123 2.20 -11.40 8.06
N LEU A 124 2.82 -10.32 7.61
CA LEU A 124 2.22 -8.97 7.69
C LEU A 124 1.05 -8.78 6.73
N ALA A 125 1.15 -9.25 5.47
CA ALA A 125 0.07 -9.15 4.50
C ALA A 125 -1.18 -9.95 4.92
N PHE A 126 -0.98 -11.11 5.52
CA PHE A 126 -2.09 -11.87 6.08
C PHE A 126 -2.68 -11.17 7.32
N THR A 127 -1.84 -10.68 8.25
CA THR A 127 -2.28 -9.88 9.41
C THR A 127 -3.14 -8.69 8.98
N ASP A 128 -2.75 -7.98 7.92
CA ASP A 128 -3.48 -6.84 7.37
C ASP A 128 -4.92 -7.22 6.97
N VAL A 129 -5.08 -8.28 6.20
CA VAL A 129 -6.42 -8.77 5.77
C VAL A 129 -7.30 -9.16 6.97
N LEU A 130 -6.70 -9.79 7.98
CA LEU A 130 -7.43 -10.18 9.19
C LEU A 130 -7.87 -8.98 10.03
N VAL A 131 -7.04 -7.96 10.12
CA VAL A 131 -7.34 -6.71 10.86
C VAL A 131 -8.35 -5.86 10.10
N ASP A 132 -8.28 -5.81 8.77
CA ASP A 132 -9.31 -5.18 7.92
C ASP A 132 -10.69 -5.84 8.17
N ALA A 133 -10.74 -7.18 8.22
CA ALA A 133 -11.96 -7.90 8.53
C ALA A 133 -12.48 -7.58 9.95
N LEU A 134 -11.62 -7.60 10.97
CA LEU A 134 -11.99 -7.21 12.33
C LEU A 134 -12.48 -5.76 12.41
N MET A 135 -11.87 -4.86 11.66
CA MET A 135 -12.28 -3.45 11.58
C MET A 135 -13.70 -3.31 11.01
N VAL A 136 -14.03 -4.06 9.97
CA VAL A 136 -15.37 -4.08 9.38
C VAL A 136 -16.39 -4.73 10.31
N GLU A 137 -16.08 -5.91 10.87
CA GLU A 137 -16.94 -6.68 11.79
C GLU A 137 -17.30 -5.88 13.05
N ASN A 138 -16.34 -5.11 13.58
CA ASN A 138 -16.56 -4.29 14.77
C ASN A 138 -17.06 -2.88 14.47
N GLY A 139 -16.71 -2.33 13.31
CA GLY A 139 -17.06 -0.97 12.89
C GLY A 139 -18.50 -0.83 12.42
N ARG A 140 -18.99 -1.78 11.60
CA ARG A 140 -20.37 -1.73 11.05
C ARG A 140 -21.45 -1.62 12.13
N PRO A 141 -21.51 -2.51 13.15
CA PRO A 141 -22.55 -2.42 14.17
C PRO A 141 -22.51 -1.15 15.01
N ARG A 142 -21.37 -0.47 15.05
CA ARG A 142 -21.15 0.75 15.84
C ARG A 142 -21.22 2.04 15.02
N GLY A 143 -21.37 1.95 13.70
CA GLY A 143 -21.29 3.12 12.80
C GLY A 143 -19.89 3.77 12.79
N LEU A 144 -18.82 3.03 13.13
CA LEU A 144 -17.47 3.53 13.33
C LEU A 144 -16.48 3.10 12.24
N THR A 145 -16.92 2.44 11.17
CA THR A 145 -16.04 1.92 10.11
C THR A 145 -15.16 3.03 9.53
N GLY A 146 -15.75 4.18 9.17
CA GLY A 146 -14.99 5.32 8.63
C GLY A 146 -14.01 5.92 9.63
N ALA A 147 -14.37 5.96 10.93
CA ALA A 147 -13.47 6.44 11.97
C ALA A 147 -12.27 5.49 12.18
N PHE A 148 -12.49 4.19 12.15
CA PHE A 148 -11.41 3.20 12.22
C PHE A 148 -10.51 3.26 10.98
N GLN A 149 -11.06 3.44 9.78
CA GLN A 149 -10.27 3.65 8.56
C GLN A 149 -9.41 4.91 8.64
N SER A 150 -9.93 5.99 9.23
CA SER A 150 -9.12 7.19 9.45
C SER A 150 -7.93 6.93 10.37
N VAL A 151 -8.11 6.11 11.41
CA VAL A 151 -7.02 5.68 12.30
C VAL A 151 -6.00 4.82 11.55
N GLN A 152 -6.46 3.89 10.72
CA GLN A 152 -5.61 3.06 9.85
C GLN A 152 -4.69 3.94 9.00
N TRP A 153 -5.26 4.84 8.21
CA TRP A 153 -4.47 5.70 7.32
C TRP A 153 -3.55 6.65 8.07
N ALA A 154 -4.00 7.22 9.19
CA ALA A 154 -3.15 8.05 10.05
C ALA A 154 -1.93 7.25 10.56
N ALA A 155 -2.13 6.00 10.97
CA ALA A 155 -1.04 5.14 11.43
C ALA A 155 -0.06 4.79 10.30
N ILE A 156 -0.56 4.45 9.10
CA ILE A 156 0.26 4.14 7.92
C ILE A 156 1.11 5.36 7.53
N TYR A 157 0.53 6.56 7.42
CA TYR A 157 1.31 7.74 7.06
C TYR A 157 2.30 8.16 8.12
N THR A 158 1.93 8.02 9.41
CA THR A 158 2.87 8.27 10.51
C THR A 158 4.06 7.32 10.43
N SER A 159 3.83 6.03 10.18
CA SER A 159 4.91 5.07 9.99
C SER A 159 5.77 5.39 8.76
N THR A 160 5.16 5.84 7.65
CA THR A 160 5.91 6.23 6.44
C THR A 160 6.87 7.41 6.71
N ILE A 161 6.43 8.40 7.50
CA ILE A 161 7.28 9.52 7.92
C ILE A 161 8.44 8.99 8.78
N VAL A 162 8.14 8.14 9.76
CA VAL A 162 9.16 7.54 10.63
C VAL A 162 10.15 6.69 9.80
N VAL A 163 9.64 5.89 8.86
CA VAL A 163 10.47 5.09 7.93
C VAL A 163 11.39 5.98 7.10
N GLY A 164 10.90 7.10 6.57
CA GLY A 164 11.74 8.04 5.82
C GLY A 164 12.90 8.57 6.67
N LEU A 165 12.58 9.11 7.86
CA LEU A 165 13.59 9.74 8.73
C LEU A 165 14.56 8.70 9.33
N LEU A 166 14.03 7.66 9.97
CA LEU A 166 14.83 6.64 10.63
C LEU A 166 15.53 5.71 9.63
N GLY A 167 14.82 5.33 8.55
CA GLY A 167 15.37 4.50 7.48
C GLY A 167 16.51 5.19 6.74
N GLY A 168 16.40 6.49 6.47
CA GLY A 168 17.48 7.30 5.91
C GLY A 168 18.71 7.32 6.80
N TRP A 169 18.54 7.50 8.13
CA TRP A 169 19.63 7.45 9.09
C TRP A 169 20.29 6.07 9.15
N LEU A 170 19.49 5.00 9.19
CA LEU A 170 19.97 3.60 9.19
C LEU A 170 20.74 3.27 7.91
N ALA A 171 20.28 3.75 6.77
CA ALA A 171 20.92 3.54 5.47
C ALA A 171 22.26 4.30 5.39
N GLU A 172 22.32 5.55 5.87
CA GLU A 172 23.56 6.33 5.95
C GLU A 172 24.65 5.60 6.72
N HIS A 173 24.27 4.97 7.85
CA HIS A 173 25.20 4.26 8.73
C HIS A 173 25.33 2.77 8.40
N ARG A 174 24.73 2.29 7.30
CA ARG A 174 24.79 0.85 6.89
C ARG A 174 24.31 -0.12 7.99
N ARG A 175 23.32 0.27 8.81
CA ARG A 175 22.83 -0.49 9.96
C ARG A 175 21.69 -1.43 9.59
N LEU A 176 21.91 -2.37 8.64
CA LEU A 176 20.88 -3.28 8.13
C LEU A 176 20.29 -4.19 9.23
N ALA A 177 21.16 -4.81 10.05
CA ALA A 177 20.70 -5.65 11.16
C ALA A 177 19.84 -4.88 12.17
N LEU A 178 20.23 -3.64 12.49
CA LEU A 178 19.46 -2.78 13.39
C LEU A 178 18.12 -2.39 12.76
N ALA A 179 18.08 -2.13 11.45
CA ALA A 179 16.83 -1.82 10.73
C ALA A 179 15.84 -3.00 10.84
N PHE A 180 16.28 -4.22 10.63
CA PHE A 180 15.46 -5.40 10.82
C PHE A 180 15.08 -5.64 12.28
N GLY A 181 16.00 -5.41 13.23
CA GLY A 181 15.74 -5.54 14.67
C GLY A 181 14.62 -4.60 15.11
N ILE A 182 14.67 -3.34 14.70
CA ILE A 182 13.60 -2.36 14.97
C ILE A 182 12.31 -2.80 14.28
N ALA A 183 12.36 -3.16 12.99
CA ALA A 183 11.17 -3.60 12.26
C ALA A 183 10.51 -4.84 12.89
N ALA A 184 11.29 -5.78 13.45
CA ALA A 184 10.79 -6.99 14.10
C ALA A 184 10.06 -6.72 15.44
N LEU A 185 10.34 -5.61 16.12
CA LEU A 185 9.64 -5.25 17.37
C LEU A 185 8.15 -5.01 17.15
N PHE A 186 7.76 -4.48 15.99
CA PHE A 186 6.38 -4.10 15.73
C PHE A 186 5.44 -5.30 15.54
N PRO A 187 5.79 -6.37 14.79
CA PRO A 187 5.02 -7.61 14.80
C PRO A 187 4.93 -8.26 16.19
N LEU A 188 5.95 -8.14 17.06
CA LEU A 188 5.88 -8.59 18.45
C LEU A 188 4.84 -7.79 19.26
N VAL A 189 4.80 -6.47 19.07
CA VAL A 189 3.77 -5.62 19.68
C VAL A 189 2.39 -6.03 19.16
N SER A 190 2.24 -6.23 17.85
CA SER A 190 0.97 -6.71 17.26
C SER A 190 0.55 -8.06 17.84
N LEU A 191 1.47 -9.02 17.95
CA LEU A 191 1.25 -10.32 18.56
C LEU A 191 0.76 -10.19 20.01
N SER A 192 1.40 -9.34 20.80
CA SER A 192 1.03 -9.08 22.20
C SER A 192 -0.37 -8.46 22.31
N LEU A 193 -0.65 -7.45 21.50
CA LEU A 193 -1.96 -6.79 21.48
C LEU A 193 -3.08 -7.72 21.04
N VAL A 194 -2.84 -8.54 20.02
CA VAL A 194 -3.82 -9.54 19.54
C VAL A 194 -4.11 -10.58 20.62
N THR A 195 -3.09 -11.11 21.28
CA THR A 195 -3.28 -12.12 22.33
C THR A 195 -4.08 -11.57 23.50
N LEU A 196 -3.81 -10.33 23.93
CA LEU A 196 -4.41 -9.70 25.10
C LEU A 196 -5.80 -9.09 24.82
N PHE A 197 -5.98 -8.45 23.67
CA PHE A 197 -7.16 -7.60 23.43
C PHE A 197 -8.17 -8.17 22.45
N VAL A 198 -7.78 -9.06 21.53
CA VAL A 198 -8.74 -9.66 20.59
C VAL A 198 -9.50 -10.77 21.29
N ARG A 199 -10.82 -10.56 21.49
CA ARG A 199 -11.75 -11.55 22.00
C ARG A 199 -12.64 -11.99 20.83
N GLU A 200 -12.52 -13.25 20.44
CA GLU A 200 -13.30 -13.86 19.37
C GLU A 200 -13.99 -15.10 19.90
N PRO A 201 -15.33 -15.18 19.81
CA PRO A 201 -16.04 -16.41 20.14
C PRO A 201 -15.74 -17.51 19.10
N PRO A 202 -15.83 -18.80 19.47
CA PRO A 202 -15.72 -19.88 18.51
C PRO A 202 -16.76 -19.72 17.38
N ALA A 203 -16.32 -19.83 16.14
CA ALA A 203 -17.19 -19.73 14.97
C ALA A 203 -17.12 -21.03 14.16
N PRO A 204 -18.25 -21.74 13.95
CA PRO A 204 -18.29 -22.90 13.06
C PRO A 204 -18.07 -22.48 11.60
N ALA A 205 -17.51 -23.40 10.80
CA ALA A 205 -17.38 -23.19 9.36
C ALA A 205 -18.77 -23.35 8.69
N GLU A 206 -19.27 -22.28 8.10
CA GLU A 206 -20.55 -22.30 7.36
C GLU A 206 -20.30 -22.64 5.88
N ARG A 207 -20.41 -23.92 5.54
CA ARG A 207 -20.18 -24.41 4.16
C ARG A 207 -21.13 -23.82 3.12
N GLU A 208 -22.36 -23.52 3.49
CA GLU A 208 -23.37 -22.96 2.59
C GLU A 208 -23.02 -21.54 2.16
N THR A 209 -22.55 -20.71 3.08
CA THR A 209 -22.07 -19.35 2.80
C THR A 209 -20.89 -19.37 1.82
N VAL A 210 -19.98 -20.35 1.94
CA VAL A 210 -18.86 -20.56 0.99
C VAL A 210 -19.36 -20.76 -0.42
N ARG A 211 -20.31 -21.68 -0.60
CA ARG A 211 -20.84 -22.05 -1.92
C ARG A 211 -21.59 -20.88 -2.57
N GLN A 212 -22.33 -20.12 -1.79
CA GLN A 212 -23.05 -18.93 -2.26
C GLN A 212 -22.07 -17.83 -2.67
N THR A 213 -21.08 -17.53 -1.86
CA THR A 213 -20.03 -16.55 -2.16
C THR A 213 -19.26 -16.95 -3.43
N TRP A 214 -18.88 -18.22 -3.56
CA TRP A 214 -18.18 -18.70 -4.76
C TRP A 214 -19.01 -18.57 -6.03
N ARG A 215 -20.33 -18.87 -5.97
CA ARG A 215 -21.24 -18.68 -7.10
C ARG A 215 -21.34 -17.19 -7.49
N ALA A 216 -21.46 -16.30 -6.52
CA ALA A 216 -21.53 -14.86 -6.74
C ALA A 216 -20.22 -14.32 -7.36
N VAL A 217 -19.06 -14.74 -6.84
CA VAL A 217 -17.76 -14.41 -7.42
C VAL A 217 -17.65 -14.90 -8.86
N ARG A 218 -17.99 -16.16 -9.12
CA ARG A 218 -17.95 -16.73 -10.48
C ARG A 218 -18.87 -16.01 -11.47
N ALA A 219 -20.05 -15.62 -11.03
CA ALA A 219 -20.97 -14.83 -11.86
C ALA A 219 -20.40 -13.44 -12.16
N ALA A 220 -19.82 -12.79 -11.15
CA ALA A 220 -19.23 -11.45 -11.27
C ALA A 220 -17.93 -11.43 -12.10
N LEU A 221 -17.20 -12.55 -12.21
CA LEU A 221 -16.05 -12.67 -13.13
C LEU A 221 -16.44 -12.53 -14.60
N GLY A 222 -17.73 -12.68 -14.95
CA GLY A 222 -18.27 -12.39 -16.29
C GLY A 222 -18.51 -10.89 -16.57
N ASP A 223 -18.38 -10.01 -15.58
CA ASP A 223 -18.63 -8.57 -15.74
C ASP A 223 -17.48 -7.91 -16.53
N ARG A 224 -17.79 -7.51 -17.77
CA ARG A 224 -16.83 -6.87 -18.67
C ARG A 224 -16.25 -5.56 -18.09
N ASP A 225 -17.07 -4.78 -17.38
CA ASP A 225 -16.65 -3.48 -16.85
C ASP A 225 -15.51 -3.64 -15.83
N VAL A 226 -15.52 -4.72 -15.03
CA VAL A 226 -14.44 -5.05 -14.08
C VAL A 226 -13.11 -5.28 -14.81
N TRP A 227 -13.14 -6.08 -15.88
CA TRP A 227 -11.90 -6.42 -16.62
C TRP A 227 -11.36 -5.23 -17.41
N VAL A 228 -12.23 -4.37 -17.95
CA VAL A 228 -11.82 -3.12 -18.60
C VAL A 228 -11.16 -2.18 -17.60
N VAL A 229 -11.71 -2.05 -16.39
CA VAL A 229 -11.10 -1.23 -15.33
C VAL A 229 -9.81 -1.88 -14.84
N ALA A 230 -9.76 -3.20 -14.66
CA ALA A 230 -8.54 -3.91 -14.28
C ALA A 230 -7.41 -3.71 -15.31
N GLY A 231 -7.73 -3.86 -16.61
CA GLY A 231 -6.78 -3.62 -17.70
C GLY A 231 -6.27 -2.19 -17.76
N PHE A 232 -7.16 -1.22 -17.53
CA PHE A 232 -6.78 0.19 -17.46
C PHE A 232 -5.89 0.50 -16.25
N ILE A 233 -6.23 0.00 -15.06
CA ILE A 233 -5.40 0.15 -13.86
C ILE A 233 -4.02 -0.47 -14.10
N LEU A 234 -3.98 -1.70 -14.64
CA LEU A 234 -2.72 -2.36 -14.98
C LEU A 234 -1.89 -1.52 -15.94
N PHE A 235 -2.48 -1.03 -17.04
CA PHE A 235 -1.78 -0.24 -18.04
C PHE A 235 -1.22 1.06 -17.44
N PHE A 236 -2.02 1.78 -16.65
CA PHE A 236 -1.58 3.02 -16.02
C PHE A 236 -0.45 2.78 -15.00
N THR A 237 -0.57 1.74 -14.17
CA THR A 237 0.43 1.43 -13.15
C THR A 237 1.68 0.75 -13.73
N PHE A 238 1.59 0.15 -14.92
CA PHE A 238 2.71 -0.47 -15.63
C PHE A 238 3.72 0.54 -16.19
N SER A 239 3.37 1.83 -16.32
CA SER A 239 4.33 2.84 -16.77
C SER A 239 5.62 2.75 -15.94
N PRO A 240 6.82 2.60 -16.58
CA PRO A 240 8.08 2.39 -15.87
C PRO A 240 8.31 3.47 -14.81
N SER A 241 8.44 3.06 -13.56
CA SER A 241 8.63 3.97 -12.43
C SER A 241 10.11 4.07 -12.05
N PHE A 242 10.42 5.09 -11.27
CA PHE A 242 11.79 5.29 -10.86
C PHE A 242 12.24 4.27 -9.80
N GLY A 243 11.36 3.83 -8.88
CA GLY A 243 11.69 2.82 -7.87
C GLY A 243 13.10 2.96 -7.30
N PRO A 244 13.87 1.85 -7.21
CA PRO A 244 15.27 1.88 -6.81
C PRO A 244 16.17 2.74 -7.73
N ALA A 245 15.81 2.93 -9.00
CA ALA A 245 16.57 3.71 -9.96
C ALA A 245 16.73 5.18 -9.51
N LEU A 246 15.70 5.78 -8.89
CA LEU A 246 15.79 7.15 -8.36
C LEU A 246 16.84 7.25 -7.24
N LEU A 247 16.89 6.28 -6.34
CA LEU A 247 17.89 6.26 -5.28
C LEU A 247 19.30 6.16 -5.85
N TYR A 248 19.50 5.34 -6.90
CA TYR A 248 20.78 5.27 -7.61
C TYR A 248 21.15 6.61 -8.23
N TYR A 249 20.23 7.25 -8.94
CA TYR A 249 20.42 8.57 -9.52
C TYR A 249 20.74 9.64 -8.47
N GLN A 250 19.99 9.68 -7.38
CA GLN A 250 20.19 10.60 -6.25
C GLN A 250 21.55 10.41 -5.59
N THR A 251 21.99 9.16 -5.44
CA THR A 251 23.27 8.85 -4.80
C THR A 251 24.45 9.08 -5.74
N ASP A 252 24.40 8.58 -6.98
CA ASP A 252 25.55 8.54 -7.88
C ASP A 252 25.74 9.82 -8.69
N ARG A 253 24.64 10.46 -9.08
CA ARG A 253 24.70 11.67 -9.91
C ARG A 253 24.56 12.95 -9.11
N LEU A 254 23.72 12.95 -8.08
CA LEU A 254 23.45 14.14 -7.29
C LEU A 254 24.24 14.18 -5.97
N GLY A 255 24.86 13.07 -5.57
CA GLY A 255 25.65 12.99 -4.33
C GLY A 255 24.83 13.22 -3.07
N PHE A 256 23.53 12.87 -3.08
CA PHE A 256 22.67 13.04 -1.90
C PHE A 256 23.02 12.01 -0.82
N SER A 257 23.05 12.47 0.44
CA SER A 257 23.18 11.58 1.59
C SER A 257 21.88 10.75 1.76
N GLN A 258 22.02 9.56 2.33
CA GLN A 258 20.87 8.69 2.56
C GLN A 258 19.88 9.31 3.55
N GLN A 259 20.35 10.11 4.51
CA GLN A 259 19.49 10.89 5.41
C GLN A 259 18.63 11.89 4.64
N PHE A 260 19.22 12.60 3.67
CA PHE A 260 18.48 13.56 2.86
C PHE A 260 17.45 12.86 1.96
N ILE A 261 17.80 11.73 1.36
CA ILE A 261 16.85 10.90 0.59
C ILE A 261 15.68 10.42 1.48
N GLY A 262 15.97 9.96 2.68
CA GLY A 262 14.95 9.60 3.65
C GLY A 262 14.05 10.78 4.07
N LEU A 263 14.63 11.97 4.26
CA LEU A 263 13.88 13.20 4.52
C LEU A 263 12.94 13.56 3.37
N LEU A 264 13.37 13.42 2.10
CA LEU A 264 12.51 13.62 0.94
C LEU A 264 11.30 12.69 0.96
N GLY A 265 11.50 11.40 1.27
CA GLY A 265 10.41 10.45 1.45
C GLY A 265 9.43 10.85 2.56
N ALA A 266 9.93 11.32 3.70
CA ALA A 266 9.10 11.80 4.81
C ALA A 266 8.30 13.05 4.43
N LEU A 267 8.90 14.02 3.74
CA LEU A 267 8.24 15.23 3.26
C LEU A 267 7.15 14.90 2.22
N SER A 268 7.46 14.00 1.29
CA SER A 268 6.49 13.51 0.29
C SER A 268 5.29 12.83 0.96
N ALA A 269 5.52 11.99 1.98
CA ALA A 269 4.45 11.35 2.75
C ALA A 269 3.59 12.37 3.52
N ALA A 270 4.20 13.39 4.13
CA ALA A 270 3.48 14.46 4.79
C ALA A 270 2.61 15.26 3.81
N ALA A 271 3.15 15.57 2.63
CA ALA A 271 2.41 16.23 1.54
C ALA A 271 1.27 15.36 1.01
N ALA A 272 1.46 14.03 0.94
CA ALA A 272 0.40 13.09 0.54
C ALA A 272 -0.81 13.13 1.49
N VAL A 273 -0.59 13.30 2.79
CA VAL A 273 -1.69 13.50 3.76
C VAL A 273 -2.49 14.76 3.43
N ALA A 274 -1.82 15.86 3.10
CA ALA A 274 -2.50 17.09 2.66
C ALA A 274 -3.27 16.87 1.35
N GLY A 275 -2.68 16.14 0.39
CA GLY A 275 -3.34 15.76 -0.87
C GLY A 275 -4.62 14.97 -0.65
N ALA A 276 -4.61 14.00 0.30
CA ALA A 276 -5.80 13.23 0.66
C ALA A 276 -6.92 14.11 1.23
N ALA A 277 -6.57 15.10 2.06
CA ALA A 277 -7.54 16.06 2.59
C ALA A 277 -8.18 16.93 1.50
N VAL A 278 -7.41 17.28 0.46
CA VAL A 278 -7.91 18.04 -0.71
C VAL A 278 -8.81 17.18 -1.59
N TYR A 279 -8.53 15.89 -1.74
CA TYR A 279 -9.32 14.98 -2.57
C TYR A 279 -10.78 14.85 -2.07
N ALA A 280 -11.01 14.81 -0.77
CA ALA A 280 -12.33 14.59 -0.20
C ALA A 280 -13.42 15.61 -0.66
N PRO A 281 -13.18 16.94 -0.66
CA PRO A 281 -14.12 17.89 -1.24
C PRO A 281 -14.11 17.90 -2.78
N LEU A 282 -12.99 17.57 -3.42
CA LEU A 282 -12.84 17.57 -4.87
C LEU A 282 -13.67 16.46 -5.51
N SER A 283 -13.64 15.25 -4.97
CA SER A 283 -14.37 14.08 -5.45
C SER A 283 -15.90 14.25 -5.41
N ARG A 284 -16.39 15.15 -4.55
CA ARG A 284 -17.83 15.47 -4.47
C ARG A 284 -18.30 16.50 -5.50
N ARG A 285 -17.38 17.28 -6.07
CA ARG A 285 -17.70 18.42 -6.96
C ARG A 285 -17.35 18.15 -8.42
N VAL A 286 -16.41 17.27 -8.67
CA VAL A 286 -15.87 16.99 -10.01
C VAL A 286 -16.26 15.57 -10.43
N PRO A 287 -16.86 15.37 -11.61
CA PRO A 287 -17.16 14.04 -12.14
C PRO A 287 -15.89 13.17 -12.22
N LEU A 288 -16.02 11.89 -11.90
CA LEU A 288 -14.89 10.96 -11.82
C LEU A 288 -14.10 10.88 -13.13
N GLU A 289 -14.77 10.93 -14.29
CA GLU A 289 -14.07 10.93 -15.57
C GLU A 289 -13.11 12.13 -15.74
N ARG A 290 -13.55 13.34 -15.30
CA ARG A 290 -12.68 14.52 -15.32
C ARG A 290 -11.54 14.39 -14.32
N LEU A 291 -11.81 13.81 -13.15
CA LEU A 291 -10.76 13.54 -12.14
C LEU A 291 -9.72 12.57 -12.68
N ILE A 292 -10.12 11.49 -13.35
CA ILE A 292 -9.19 10.51 -13.93
C ILE A 292 -8.36 11.16 -15.06
N ARG A 293 -8.97 11.91 -15.96
CA ARG A 293 -8.22 12.64 -17.01
C ARG A 293 -7.22 13.63 -16.42
N LEU A 294 -7.64 14.42 -15.43
CA LEU A 294 -6.78 15.36 -14.73
C LEU A 294 -5.66 14.64 -14.00
N ALA A 295 -5.96 13.53 -13.32
CA ALA A 295 -4.99 12.69 -12.63
C ALA A 295 -3.89 12.18 -13.57
N ILE A 296 -4.26 11.73 -14.79
CA ILE A 296 -3.27 11.28 -15.79
C ILE A 296 -2.42 12.47 -16.26
N VAL A 297 -3.03 13.62 -16.58
CA VAL A 297 -2.27 14.83 -16.99
C VAL A 297 -1.28 15.24 -15.91
N ILE A 298 -1.73 15.28 -14.66
CA ILE A 298 -0.88 15.59 -13.51
C ILE A 298 0.25 14.57 -13.36
N ALA A 299 -0.03 13.27 -13.53
CA ALA A 299 0.99 12.24 -13.48
C ALA A 299 2.04 12.42 -14.57
N VAL A 300 1.63 12.78 -15.82
CA VAL A 300 2.55 13.09 -16.92
C VAL A 300 3.43 14.30 -16.58
N VAL A 301 2.81 15.41 -16.15
CA VAL A 301 3.55 16.62 -15.76
C VAL A 301 4.48 16.32 -14.60
N GLY A 302 4.02 15.58 -13.61
CA GLY A 302 4.82 15.13 -12.47
C GLY A 302 6.04 14.31 -12.89
N THR A 303 5.81 13.33 -13.77
CA THR A 303 6.91 12.52 -14.31
C THR A 303 7.93 13.39 -15.06
N LEU A 304 7.47 14.29 -15.93
CA LEU A 304 8.37 15.20 -16.65
C LEU A 304 9.10 16.19 -15.73
N ALA A 305 8.50 16.58 -14.59
CA ALA A 305 9.16 17.44 -13.62
C ALA A 305 10.44 16.81 -13.05
N TYR A 306 10.54 15.48 -13.03
CA TYR A 306 11.78 14.79 -12.63
C TYR A 306 12.96 15.03 -13.58
N LEU A 307 12.77 15.57 -14.78
CA LEU A 307 13.87 16.09 -15.61
C LEU A 307 14.56 17.34 -15.00
N LEU A 308 13.83 18.04 -14.12
CA LEU A 308 14.33 19.20 -13.39
C LEU A 308 14.93 18.84 -12.02
N TYR A 309 14.99 17.55 -11.69
CA TYR A 309 15.51 17.04 -10.43
C TYR A 309 17.06 17.05 -10.46
N ARG A 310 17.68 18.17 -10.10
CA ARG A 310 19.11 18.44 -10.30
C ARG A 310 19.89 18.76 -9.03
N ASP A 311 19.21 19.26 -8.01
CA ASP A 311 19.78 19.70 -6.75
C ASP A 311 18.82 19.48 -5.59
N ARG A 312 19.25 19.81 -4.36
CA ARG A 312 18.43 19.61 -3.14
C ARG A 312 17.13 20.40 -3.16
N THR A 313 17.15 21.61 -3.71
CA THR A 313 15.97 22.49 -3.73
C THR A 313 14.93 21.95 -4.69
N SER A 314 15.33 21.61 -5.93
CA SER A 314 14.43 20.99 -6.91
C SER A 314 13.89 19.65 -6.42
N ALA A 315 14.70 18.85 -5.73
CA ALA A 315 14.29 17.60 -5.11
C ALA A 315 13.16 17.80 -4.09
N VAL A 316 13.36 18.73 -3.13
CA VAL A 316 12.33 19.03 -2.11
C VAL A 316 11.04 19.54 -2.77
N VAL A 317 11.13 20.47 -3.70
CA VAL A 317 9.93 21.04 -4.34
C VAL A 317 9.17 19.97 -5.12
N ILE A 318 9.87 19.15 -5.92
CA ILE A 318 9.25 18.12 -6.74
C ILE A 318 8.62 17.04 -5.85
N ASP A 319 9.33 16.51 -4.85
CA ASP A 319 8.83 15.44 -3.99
C ASP A 319 7.66 15.91 -3.10
N VAL A 320 7.67 17.15 -2.62
CA VAL A 320 6.55 17.70 -1.84
C VAL A 320 5.34 17.97 -2.73
N VAL A 321 5.51 18.65 -3.86
CA VAL A 321 4.39 18.97 -4.75
C VAL A 321 3.77 17.69 -5.29
N PHE A 322 4.58 16.79 -5.85
CA PHE A 322 4.08 15.57 -6.47
C PHE A 322 3.75 14.46 -5.48
N GLY A 323 4.26 14.50 -4.25
CA GLY A 323 3.75 13.69 -3.15
C GLY A 323 2.28 13.99 -2.86
N GLY A 324 1.94 15.29 -2.71
CA GLY A 324 0.57 15.73 -2.46
C GLY A 324 -0.37 15.46 -3.63
N VAL A 325 0.04 15.82 -4.83
CA VAL A 325 -0.77 15.66 -6.05
C VAL A 325 -0.86 14.19 -6.47
N GLY A 326 0.19 13.41 -6.26
CA GLY A 326 0.21 11.97 -6.49
C GLY A 326 -0.83 11.23 -5.64
N MET A 327 -1.06 11.67 -4.40
CA MET A 327 -2.12 11.13 -3.56
C MET A 327 -3.52 11.40 -4.14
N ILE A 328 -3.77 12.59 -4.68
CA ILE A 328 -5.04 12.92 -5.35
C ILE A 328 -5.26 11.97 -6.54
N THR A 329 -4.20 11.73 -7.33
CA THR A 329 -4.22 10.79 -8.45
C THR A 329 -4.53 9.37 -7.98
N GLN A 330 -3.85 8.88 -6.96
CA GLN A 330 -4.06 7.55 -6.41
C GLN A 330 -5.49 7.36 -5.90
N LEU A 331 -6.04 8.34 -5.17
CA LEU A 331 -7.41 8.27 -4.66
C LEU A 331 -8.46 8.27 -5.77
N ALA A 332 -8.22 8.98 -6.89
CA ALA A 332 -9.13 8.93 -8.03
C ALA A 332 -9.18 7.53 -8.68
N PHE A 333 -8.06 6.84 -8.77
CA PHE A 333 -8.02 5.45 -9.26
C PHE A 333 -8.66 4.47 -8.27
N LEU A 334 -8.47 4.67 -6.96
CA LEU A 334 -9.14 3.86 -5.93
C LEU A 334 -10.65 4.05 -5.95
N ASP A 335 -11.13 5.27 -6.17
CA ASP A 335 -12.56 5.57 -6.32
C ASP A 335 -13.15 4.89 -7.57
N LEU A 336 -12.43 4.92 -8.70
CA LEU A 336 -12.81 4.18 -9.91
C LEU A 336 -12.90 2.68 -9.64
N ALA A 337 -11.89 2.11 -8.98
CA ALA A 337 -11.87 0.69 -8.63
C ALA A 337 -13.06 0.31 -7.74
N ALA A 338 -13.33 1.12 -6.70
CA ALA A 338 -14.44 0.87 -5.78
C ALA A 338 -15.80 0.90 -6.48
N LYS A 339 -16.03 1.90 -7.36
CA LYS A 339 -17.28 2.04 -8.12
C LYS A 339 -17.49 0.97 -9.18
N ALA A 340 -16.40 0.37 -9.69
CA ALA A 340 -16.44 -0.70 -10.67
C ALA A 340 -16.82 -2.07 -10.08
N CYS A 341 -16.76 -2.23 -8.75
CA CYS A 341 -17.01 -3.52 -8.09
C CYS A 341 -18.47 -3.97 -8.25
N PRO A 342 -18.73 -5.26 -8.60
CA PRO A 342 -20.06 -5.82 -8.71
C PRO A 342 -20.75 -5.93 -7.34
N ARG A 343 -22.09 -5.85 -7.33
CA ARG A 343 -22.92 -5.96 -6.12
C ARG A 343 -22.78 -7.31 -5.44
N GLY A 344 -22.76 -7.30 -4.11
CA GLY A 344 -22.73 -8.51 -3.27
C GLY A 344 -21.36 -9.19 -3.16
N VAL A 345 -20.37 -8.73 -3.92
CA VAL A 345 -18.98 -9.24 -3.90
C VAL A 345 -17.95 -8.09 -3.96
N GLU A 346 -18.37 -6.90 -3.52
CA GLU A 346 -17.57 -5.67 -3.62
C GLU A 346 -16.17 -5.83 -2.99
N ALA A 347 -16.11 -6.41 -1.81
CA ALA A 347 -14.84 -6.58 -1.09
C ALA A 347 -13.85 -7.48 -1.86
N THR A 348 -14.36 -8.59 -2.43
CA THR A 348 -13.54 -9.54 -3.19
C THR A 348 -13.00 -8.90 -4.47
N PHE A 349 -13.86 -8.17 -5.20
CA PHE A 349 -13.45 -7.53 -6.46
C PHE A 349 -12.59 -6.30 -6.23
N PHE A 350 -12.83 -5.53 -5.17
CA PHE A 350 -11.93 -4.46 -4.79
C PHE A 350 -10.54 -5.00 -4.45
N ALA A 351 -10.46 -6.09 -3.66
CA ALA A 351 -9.19 -6.74 -3.37
C ALA A 351 -8.50 -7.27 -4.64
N LEU A 352 -9.26 -7.80 -5.60
CA LEU A 352 -8.74 -8.22 -6.91
C LEU A 352 -8.14 -7.04 -7.68
N LEU A 353 -8.88 -5.92 -7.80
CA LEU A 353 -8.40 -4.71 -8.48
C LEU A 353 -7.17 -4.11 -7.78
N MET A 354 -7.11 -4.19 -6.44
CA MET A 354 -5.91 -3.78 -5.69
C MET A 354 -4.73 -4.72 -5.92
N SER A 355 -4.96 -6.01 -6.09
CA SER A 355 -3.89 -6.96 -6.48
C SER A 355 -3.37 -6.64 -7.88
N VAL A 356 -4.24 -6.29 -8.83
CA VAL A 356 -3.85 -5.82 -10.17
C VAL A 356 -3.05 -4.53 -10.09
N TYR A 357 -3.50 -3.56 -9.31
CA TYR A 357 -2.80 -2.30 -9.06
C TYR A 357 -1.39 -2.56 -8.51
N ASN A 358 -1.28 -3.33 -7.44
CA ASN A 358 0.00 -3.66 -6.82
C ASN A 358 0.92 -4.43 -7.77
N GLY A 359 0.36 -5.37 -8.54
CA GLY A 359 1.10 -6.12 -9.57
C GLY A 359 1.67 -5.18 -10.65
N GLY A 360 0.86 -4.26 -11.15
CA GLY A 360 1.28 -3.24 -12.12
C GLY A 360 2.43 -2.37 -11.57
N VAL A 361 2.32 -1.92 -10.31
CA VAL A 361 3.38 -1.15 -9.64
C VAL A 361 4.67 -1.95 -9.53
N GLN A 362 4.62 -3.24 -9.17
CA GLN A 362 5.83 -4.07 -9.08
C GLN A 362 6.49 -4.29 -10.46
N ILE A 363 5.71 -4.59 -11.48
CA ILE A 363 6.20 -4.73 -12.86
C ILE A 363 6.82 -3.40 -13.32
N SER A 364 6.17 -2.27 -13.03
CA SER A 364 6.65 -0.92 -13.31
C SER A 364 8.00 -0.63 -12.68
N GLN A 365 8.21 -0.99 -11.41
CA GLN A 365 9.49 -0.79 -10.71
C GLN A 365 10.62 -1.64 -11.32
N VAL A 366 10.33 -2.90 -11.63
CA VAL A 366 11.32 -3.80 -12.27
C VAL A 366 11.68 -3.28 -13.66
N THR A 367 10.67 -2.98 -14.49
CA THR A 367 10.87 -2.45 -15.83
C THR A 367 11.64 -1.12 -15.79
N GLY A 368 11.28 -0.23 -14.86
CA GLY A 368 11.96 1.05 -14.67
C GLY A 368 13.40 0.89 -14.20
N GLY A 369 13.67 -0.05 -13.31
CA GLY A 369 15.02 -0.36 -12.84
C GLY A 369 15.94 -0.83 -13.97
N TYR A 370 15.50 -1.83 -14.75
CA TYR A 370 16.29 -2.31 -15.91
C TYR A 370 16.39 -1.27 -17.02
N LEU A 371 15.32 -0.50 -17.27
CA LEU A 371 15.37 0.56 -18.25
C LEU A 371 16.39 1.64 -17.85
N TYR A 372 16.46 1.98 -16.56
CA TYR A 372 17.50 2.87 -16.03
C TYR A 372 18.91 2.31 -16.27
N ASP A 373 19.11 1.01 -16.02
CA ASP A 373 20.41 0.33 -16.22
C ASP A 373 20.85 0.37 -17.70
N TRP A 374 19.89 0.28 -18.65
CA TRP A 374 20.19 0.22 -20.10
C TRP A 374 20.32 1.59 -20.76
N VAL A 375 19.40 2.51 -20.48
CA VAL A 375 19.31 3.79 -21.20
C VAL A 375 19.54 5.00 -20.32
N GLY A 376 19.63 4.83 -19.00
CA GLY A 376 19.86 5.90 -18.03
C GLY A 376 18.60 6.66 -17.66
N TYR A 377 18.79 7.73 -16.87
CA TYR A 377 17.70 8.44 -16.18
C TYR A 377 16.77 9.22 -17.13
N THR A 378 17.32 10.05 -17.99
CA THR A 378 16.53 10.94 -18.86
C THR A 378 15.60 10.18 -19.81
N PRO A 379 16.08 9.16 -20.57
CA PRO A 379 15.20 8.35 -21.40
C PRO A 379 14.13 7.58 -20.59
N LEU A 380 14.47 7.08 -19.39
CA LEU A 380 13.50 6.46 -18.49
C LEU A 380 12.34 7.42 -18.19
N VAL A 381 12.64 8.67 -17.80
CA VAL A 381 11.62 9.69 -17.50
C VAL A 381 10.71 9.94 -18.72
N LEU A 382 11.31 10.11 -19.91
CA LEU A 382 10.56 10.39 -21.14
C LEU A 382 9.66 9.21 -21.57
N ILE A 383 10.17 7.99 -21.50
CA ILE A 383 9.40 6.77 -21.80
C ILE A 383 8.25 6.60 -20.81
N SER A 384 8.53 6.81 -19.53
CA SER A 384 7.52 6.76 -18.47
C SER A 384 6.41 7.79 -18.70
N ALA A 385 6.77 9.04 -18.99
CA ALA A 385 5.80 10.09 -19.29
C ALA A 385 4.97 9.78 -20.54
N ALA A 386 5.57 9.26 -21.60
CA ALA A 386 4.88 8.88 -22.84
C ALA A 386 3.87 7.75 -22.60
N LEU A 387 4.28 6.70 -21.87
CA LEU A 387 3.38 5.58 -21.55
C LEU A 387 2.25 6.02 -20.60
N THR A 388 2.55 6.88 -19.62
CA THR A 388 1.51 7.47 -18.76
C THR A 388 0.52 8.29 -19.58
N ALA A 389 1.00 9.12 -20.54
CA ALA A 389 0.15 9.91 -21.41
C ALA A 389 -0.75 9.03 -22.32
N ALA A 390 -0.24 7.88 -22.78
CA ALA A 390 -1.01 6.95 -23.58
C ALA A 390 -2.26 6.43 -22.86
N ALA A 391 -2.29 6.43 -21.51
CA ALA A 391 -3.48 6.07 -20.73
C ALA A 391 -4.67 6.99 -21.03
N LEU A 392 -4.46 8.24 -21.46
CA LEU A 392 -5.55 9.16 -21.84
C LEU A 392 -6.40 8.59 -22.99
N PHE A 393 -5.80 7.86 -23.94
CA PHE A 393 -6.50 7.24 -25.06
C PHE A 393 -7.37 6.05 -24.62
N LEU A 394 -7.11 5.47 -23.46
CA LEU A 394 -7.88 4.34 -22.93
C LEU A 394 -9.09 4.79 -22.08
N VAL A 395 -9.11 6.04 -21.58
CA VAL A 395 -10.19 6.53 -20.73
C VAL A 395 -11.59 6.37 -21.38
N PRO A 396 -11.81 6.65 -22.67
CA PRO A 396 -13.15 6.48 -23.29
C PRO A 396 -13.63 5.03 -23.28
N ALA A 397 -12.73 4.06 -23.31
CA ALA A 397 -13.08 2.63 -23.31
C ALA A 397 -13.68 2.15 -21.98
N ILE A 398 -13.38 2.85 -20.87
CA ILE A 398 -13.81 2.47 -19.51
C ILE A 398 -15.30 2.76 -19.30
N ARG A 399 -15.89 3.71 -20.04
CA ARG A 399 -17.28 4.14 -19.89
C ARG A 399 -17.63 4.56 -18.45
N ILE A 400 -16.77 5.39 -17.85
CA ILE A 400 -16.88 5.86 -16.44
C ILE A 400 -18.29 6.35 -16.07
N PRO A 401 -19.01 7.15 -16.92
CA PRO A 401 -20.36 7.56 -16.57
C PRO A 401 -21.34 6.41 -16.33
N ARG A 402 -21.19 5.29 -17.05
CA ARG A 402 -22.00 4.08 -16.83
C ARG A 402 -21.69 3.43 -15.48
N ILE A 403 -20.41 3.38 -15.10
CA ILE A 403 -19.96 2.85 -13.80
C ILE A 403 -20.53 3.72 -12.67
N GLU A 404 -20.44 5.05 -12.77
CA GLU A 404 -20.99 5.98 -11.79
C GLU A 404 -22.51 5.85 -11.66
N ALA A 405 -23.25 5.76 -12.79
CA ALA A 405 -24.70 5.58 -12.77
C ALA A 405 -25.09 4.24 -12.07
N ARG A 406 -24.36 3.16 -12.34
CA ARG A 406 -24.56 1.86 -11.67
C ARG A 406 -24.29 1.95 -10.16
N ALA A 407 -23.22 2.61 -9.76
CA ALA A 407 -22.87 2.80 -8.34
C ALA A 407 -23.92 3.66 -7.62
N ALA A 408 -24.39 4.75 -8.23
CA ALA A 408 -25.41 5.62 -7.66
C ALA A 408 -26.77 4.91 -7.47
N ALA A 409 -27.19 4.09 -8.45
CA ALA A 409 -28.39 3.26 -8.34
C ALA A 409 -28.26 2.19 -7.22
N THR A 410 -27.04 1.88 -6.80
CA THR A 410 -26.78 0.96 -5.67
C THR A 410 -26.91 1.66 -4.32
N ALA A 411 -26.54 2.92 -4.22
CA ALA A 411 -26.62 3.69 -2.98
C ALA A 411 -28.04 4.16 -2.64
N ALA A 412 -28.98 4.10 -3.60
CA ALA A 412 -30.37 4.53 -3.45
C ALA A 412 -31.33 3.41 -3.01
N VAL A 413 -30.84 2.16 -2.90
CA VAL A 413 -31.55 0.97 -2.42
C VAL A 413 -30.98 0.52 -1.08
#